data_fa06d61508c432ecebeba9d4a3393d09
#
_entry.id   fa06d61508c432ecebeba9d4a3393d09
#
_cell.length_a   1.000
_cell.length_b   1.000
_cell.length_c   1.000
_cell.angle_alpha   90.00
_cell.angle_beta   90.00
_cell.angle_gamma   90.00
#
_symmetry.space_group_name_H-M   'P 1'
#
loop_
_entity.id
_entity.type
_entity.pdbx_description
1 polymer ?
#
loop_
_entity_poly.entity_id
_entity_poly.type
_entity_poly.pdbx_seq_one_letter_code
_entity_poly.pdbx_strand_id
1 'polypeptide(L)'
;DSRAFSDFCGVESSNQVPDGDTLGRFRNILLKNGIQQELFAQVVELLTQRGLILKRETIVDSTFIEAPSSTKNQKKERNPEAHFGYKAHIGVDSESGLVHTVQITAANVHDVCVTADLLTGEEEQVYGDSGYLGAEKRREHEKSSVRAKVEHVFAVLKLQLRYRKTRYRGLQKQTAKVNILLALANLLLADRPCLTA
;
A
#
# COMPACT_ATOMS: atom_id res chain seq x y z
N ASP A 1 17.64 -7.59 -21.73
CA ASP A 1 17.76 -8.71 -22.70
C ASP A 1 18.25 -9.97 -21.98
N SER A 2 17.33 -10.63 -21.30
CA SER A 2 17.63 -11.91 -20.66
C SER A 2 16.73 -12.98 -21.27
N ARG A 3 17.31 -14.03 -21.82
CA ARG A 3 16.58 -15.18 -22.37
C ARG A 3 15.61 -15.77 -21.35
N ALA A 4 16.00 -15.80 -20.08
CA ALA A 4 15.14 -16.26 -19.00
C ALA A 4 13.87 -15.40 -18.83
N PHE A 5 13.95 -14.08 -19.02
CA PHE A 5 12.77 -13.23 -19.00
C PHE A 5 11.88 -13.42 -20.23
N SER A 6 12.49 -13.63 -21.40
CA SER A 6 11.74 -13.92 -22.63
C SER A 6 10.98 -15.24 -22.49
N ASP A 7 11.64 -16.27 -21.99
CA ASP A 7 11.05 -17.59 -21.76
C ASP A 7 9.92 -17.52 -20.73
N PHE A 8 10.13 -16.79 -19.60
CA PHE A 8 9.11 -16.56 -18.59
C PHE A 8 7.88 -15.82 -19.11
N CYS A 9 8.08 -14.81 -19.96
CA CYS A 9 7.00 -14.03 -20.57
C CYS A 9 6.37 -14.70 -21.80
N GLY A 10 6.89 -15.83 -22.27
CA GLY A 10 6.44 -16.46 -23.53
C GLY A 10 6.70 -15.60 -24.76
N VAL A 11 7.76 -14.78 -24.74
CA VAL A 11 8.11 -13.83 -25.80
C VAL A 11 9.24 -14.39 -26.64
N GLU A 12 8.94 -14.75 -27.90
CA GLU A 12 9.93 -15.32 -28.82
C GLU A 12 10.68 -14.25 -29.63
N SER A 13 10.06 -13.07 -29.80
CA SER A 13 10.65 -11.98 -30.59
C SER A 13 10.34 -10.60 -30.02
N SER A 14 11.16 -9.62 -30.34
CA SER A 14 10.99 -8.22 -29.92
C SER A 14 9.65 -7.60 -30.36
N ASN A 15 9.07 -8.10 -31.46
CA ASN A 15 7.78 -7.62 -31.98
C ASN A 15 6.59 -8.02 -31.07
N GLN A 16 6.76 -9.02 -30.21
CA GLN A 16 5.75 -9.44 -29.25
C GLN A 16 5.79 -8.64 -27.95
N VAL A 17 6.85 -7.84 -27.74
CA VAL A 17 6.96 -6.98 -26.56
C VAL A 17 6.04 -5.77 -26.72
N PRO A 18 5.06 -5.56 -25.82
CA PRO A 18 4.17 -4.42 -25.92
C PRO A 18 4.96 -3.12 -25.72
N ASP A 19 4.65 -2.12 -26.53
CA ASP A 19 5.19 -0.79 -26.39
C ASP A 19 4.61 -0.04 -25.18
N GLY A 20 5.16 1.13 -24.86
CA GLY A 20 4.73 1.95 -23.72
C GLY A 20 3.27 2.41 -23.85
N ASP A 21 2.78 2.65 -25.06
CA ASP A 21 1.41 3.08 -25.31
C ASP A 21 0.42 1.94 -25.07
N THR A 22 0.76 0.73 -25.53
CA THR A 22 -0.02 -0.49 -25.27
C THR A 22 -0.14 -0.76 -23.78
N LEU A 23 0.97 -0.67 -23.03
CA LEU A 23 0.95 -0.79 -21.57
C LEU A 23 0.11 0.32 -20.92
N GLY A 24 0.19 1.53 -21.45
CA GLY A 24 -0.62 2.67 -20.98
C GLY A 24 -2.13 2.45 -21.20
N ARG A 25 -2.52 1.94 -22.36
CA ARG A 25 -3.92 1.59 -22.68
C ARG A 25 -4.42 0.46 -21.80
N PHE A 26 -3.65 -0.61 -21.65
CA PHE A 26 -3.99 -1.74 -20.78
C PHE A 26 -4.23 -1.28 -19.33
N ARG A 27 -3.30 -0.50 -18.76
CA ARG A 27 -3.49 0.08 -17.42
C ARG A 27 -4.78 0.89 -17.31
N ASN A 28 -5.12 1.69 -18.32
CA ASN A 28 -6.34 2.50 -18.31
C ASN A 28 -7.60 1.63 -18.37
N ILE A 29 -7.57 0.51 -19.08
CA ILE A 29 -8.67 -0.48 -19.10
C ILE A 29 -8.85 -1.08 -17.70
N LEU A 30 -7.76 -1.53 -17.06
CA LEU A 30 -7.80 -2.07 -15.71
C LEU A 30 -8.36 -1.04 -14.72
N LEU A 31 -7.91 0.22 -14.81
CA LEU A 31 -8.36 1.30 -13.96
C LEU A 31 -9.86 1.59 -14.12
N LYS A 32 -10.34 1.64 -15.36
CA LYS A 32 -11.75 1.90 -15.67
C LYS A 32 -12.68 0.81 -15.11
N ASN A 33 -12.21 -0.41 -15.06
CA ASN A 33 -12.98 -1.56 -14.56
C ASN A 33 -12.73 -1.88 -13.08
N GLY A 34 -11.92 -1.11 -12.36
CA GLY A 34 -11.66 -1.32 -10.92
C GLY A 34 -10.89 -2.60 -10.59
N ILE A 35 -10.27 -3.25 -11.58
CA ILE A 35 -9.66 -4.59 -11.42
C ILE A 35 -8.53 -4.61 -10.38
N GLN A 36 -7.84 -3.47 -10.19
CA GLN A 36 -6.75 -3.42 -9.21
C GLN A 36 -7.25 -3.51 -7.77
N GLN A 37 -8.38 -2.89 -7.46
CA GLN A 37 -9.01 -2.97 -6.14
C GLN A 37 -9.59 -4.37 -5.92
N GLU A 38 -10.23 -4.92 -6.94
CA GLU A 38 -10.76 -6.29 -6.91
C GLU A 38 -9.65 -7.31 -6.70
N LEU A 39 -8.53 -7.19 -7.40
CA LEU A 39 -7.37 -8.07 -7.21
C LEU A 39 -6.86 -8.03 -5.76
N PHE A 40 -6.74 -6.84 -5.17
CA PHE A 40 -6.35 -6.72 -3.77
C PHE A 40 -7.36 -7.41 -2.84
N ALA A 41 -8.65 -7.18 -3.06
CA ALA A 41 -9.72 -7.81 -2.27
C ALA A 41 -9.69 -9.34 -2.38
N GLN A 42 -9.47 -9.89 -3.57
CA GLN A 42 -9.36 -11.33 -3.79
C GLN A 42 -8.13 -11.94 -3.10
N VAL A 43 -7.00 -11.24 -3.10
CA VAL A 43 -5.80 -11.70 -2.36
C VAL A 43 -6.07 -11.68 -0.85
N VAL A 44 -6.70 -10.64 -0.32
CA VAL A 44 -7.07 -10.56 1.10
C VAL A 44 -8.02 -11.70 1.46
N GLU A 45 -9.03 -11.95 0.64
CA GLU A 45 -10.00 -13.03 0.84
C GLU A 45 -9.32 -14.40 0.85
N LEU A 46 -8.43 -14.67 -0.12
CA LEU A 46 -7.65 -15.91 -0.18
C LEU A 46 -6.83 -16.13 1.10
N LEU A 47 -6.17 -15.07 1.59
CA LEU A 47 -5.34 -15.15 2.80
C LEU A 47 -6.19 -15.30 4.08
N THR A 48 -7.39 -14.71 4.11
CA THR A 48 -8.38 -14.89 5.17
C THR A 48 -8.88 -16.33 5.20
N GLN A 49 -9.24 -16.90 4.05
CA GLN A 49 -9.68 -18.32 3.94
C GLN A 49 -8.58 -19.30 4.37
N ARG A 50 -7.31 -18.92 4.20
CA ARG A 50 -6.16 -19.71 4.69
C ARG A 50 -5.86 -19.50 6.18
N GLY A 51 -6.64 -18.67 6.88
CA GLY A 51 -6.43 -18.35 8.30
C GLY A 51 -5.20 -17.50 8.58
N LEU A 52 -4.65 -16.82 7.56
CA LEU A 52 -3.49 -15.94 7.70
C LEU A 52 -3.88 -14.49 8.07
N ILE A 53 -5.09 -14.07 7.78
CA ILE A 53 -5.65 -12.76 8.18
C ILE A 53 -6.86 -13.03 9.05
N LEU A 54 -6.79 -12.66 10.32
CA LEU A 54 -7.84 -12.91 11.30
C LEU A 54 -8.74 -11.71 11.55
N LYS A 55 -8.22 -10.49 11.35
CA LYS A 55 -8.90 -9.19 11.55
C LYS A 55 -9.43 -8.97 12.98
N ARG A 56 -8.95 -9.72 13.96
CA ARG A 56 -9.34 -9.55 15.38
C ARG A 56 -8.75 -8.28 15.95
N GLU A 57 -7.50 -8.02 15.62
CA GLU A 57 -6.77 -6.83 16.04
C GLU A 57 -6.18 -6.16 14.82
N THR A 58 -6.43 -4.88 14.65
CA THR A 58 -5.98 -4.12 13.49
C THR A 58 -5.02 -3.02 13.90
N ILE A 59 -3.90 -2.93 13.19
CA ILE A 59 -2.94 -1.84 13.29
C ILE A 59 -3.23 -0.86 12.16
N VAL A 60 -3.50 0.40 12.46
CA VAL A 60 -3.69 1.45 11.45
C VAL A 60 -2.49 2.39 11.43
N ASP A 61 -1.98 2.64 10.25
CA ASP A 61 -0.87 3.58 10.05
C ASP A 61 -0.87 4.11 8.61
N SER A 62 -0.08 5.16 8.37
CA SER A 62 0.07 5.74 7.04
C SER A 62 1.52 5.94 6.65
N THR A 63 1.74 5.94 5.35
CA THR A 63 3.04 6.30 4.81
C THR A 63 2.89 7.32 3.71
N PHE A 64 3.83 8.28 3.69
CA PHE A 64 3.89 9.31 2.68
C PHE A 64 4.56 8.79 1.40
N ILE A 65 3.95 9.12 0.25
CA ILE A 65 4.45 8.81 -1.09
C ILE A 65 4.65 10.14 -1.82
N GLU A 66 5.89 10.49 -2.09
CA GLU A 66 6.22 11.76 -2.73
C GLU A 66 5.61 11.88 -4.13
N ALA A 67 5.10 13.05 -4.46
CA ALA A 67 4.78 13.43 -5.83
C ALA A 67 5.78 14.47 -6.35
N PRO A 68 6.07 14.49 -7.65
CA PRO A 68 6.86 15.56 -8.24
C PRO A 68 6.19 16.90 -7.94
N SER A 69 6.93 17.85 -7.39
CA SER A 69 6.46 19.23 -7.20
C SER A 69 6.04 19.84 -8.53
N SER A 70 4.99 20.68 -8.53
CA SER A 70 4.65 21.44 -9.72
C SER A 70 5.81 22.40 -10.06
N THR A 71 6.00 22.70 -11.34
CA THR A 71 7.01 23.68 -11.81
C THR A 71 6.93 25.03 -11.09
N LYS A 72 5.73 25.41 -10.63
CA LYS A 72 5.50 26.66 -9.89
C LYS A 72 6.06 26.67 -8.46
N ASN A 73 6.42 25.49 -7.91
CA ASN A 73 6.93 25.35 -6.54
C ASN A 73 8.31 24.67 -6.50
N GLN A 74 8.97 24.49 -7.65
CA GLN A 74 10.31 23.87 -7.73
C GLN A 74 11.35 24.58 -6.86
N LYS A 75 11.23 25.89 -6.72
CA LYS A 75 12.15 26.70 -5.92
C LYS A 75 11.83 26.75 -4.43
N LYS A 76 10.73 26.09 -3.98
CA LYS A 76 10.26 26.12 -2.58
C LYS A 76 10.05 27.52 -1.98
N GLU A 77 10.02 28.55 -2.81
CA GLU A 77 9.93 29.96 -2.37
C GLU A 77 8.58 30.30 -1.71
N ARG A 78 7.50 29.57 -2.07
CA ARG A 78 6.14 29.85 -1.56
C ARG A 78 5.77 29.11 -0.30
N ASN A 79 6.28 27.93 -0.11
CA ASN A 79 6.08 27.15 1.12
C ASN A 79 7.15 26.05 1.21
N PRO A 80 8.23 26.28 1.96
CA PRO A 80 9.36 25.35 2.09
C PRO A 80 8.95 24.05 2.80
N GLU A 81 7.87 24.05 3.59
CA GLU A 81 7.36 22.89 4.33
C GLU A 81 6.26 22.11 3.58
N ALA A 82 5.82 22.58 2.41
CA ALA A 82 4.77 21.91 1.67
C ALA A 82 5.26 20.59 1.07
N HIS A 83 4.78 19.51 1.59
CA HIS A 83 4.99 18.17 1.06
C HIS A 83 3.92 17.85 0.02
N PHE A 84 4.33 17.75 -1.26
CA PHE A 84 3.44 17.31 -2.33
C PHE A 84 3.48 15.80 -2.44
N GLY A 85 2.33 15.16 -2.29
CA GLY A 85 2.25 13.72 -2.36
C GLY A 85 0.89 13.16 -2.02
N TYR A 86 0.92 11.89 -1.74
CA TYR A 86 -0.23 11.11 -1.29
C TYR A 86 0.14 10.40 0.00
N LYS A 87 -0.86 10.10 0.80
CA LYS A 87 -0.74 9.17 1.92
C LYS A 87 -1.37 7.84 1.55
N ALA A 88 -0.68 6.76 1.85
CA ALA A 88 -1.24 5.42 1.83
C ALA A 88 -1.51 5.02 3.27
N HIS A 89 -2.78 4.98 3.64
CA HIS A 89 -3.27 4.49 4.92
C HIS A 89 -3.57 3.01 4.79
N ILE A 90 -3.15 2.21 5.74
CA ILE A 90 -3.35 0.77 5.73
C ILE A 90 -3.89 0.28 7.06
N GLY A 91 -4.77 -0.73 6.99
CA GLY A 91 -5.15 -1.58 8.10
C GLY A 91 -4.42 -2.91 7.98
N VAL A 92 -3.67 -3.28 9.01
CA VAL A 92 -2.80 -4.45 9.05
C VAL A 92 -3.26 -5.38 10.17
N ASP A 93 -3.38 -6.65 9.90
CA ASP A 93 -3.65 -7.66 10.90
C ASP A 93 -2.46 -7.75 11.88
N SER A 94 -2.74 -7.64 13.19
CA SER A 94 -1.71 -7.55 14.21
C SER A 94 -0.93 -8.85 14.40
N GLU A 95 -1.51 -9.98 14.06
CA GLU A 95 -0.90 -11.29 14.22
C GLU A 95 0.03 -11.62 13.05
N SER A 96 -0.48 -11.51 11.83
CA SER A 96 0.25 -11.89 10.62
C SER A 96 1.11 -10.76 10.04
N GLY A 97 0.79 -9.49 10.31
CA GLY A 97 1.41 -8.35 9.66
C GLY A 97 0.96 -8.15 8.20
N LEU A 98 -0.15 -8.79 7.79
CA LEU A 98 -0.70 -8.69 6.44
C LEU A 98 -1.72 -7.55 6.33
N VAL A 99 -1.73 -6.87 5.20
CA VAL A 99 -2.65 -5.75 4.95
C VAL A 99 -4.01 -6.28 4.53
N HIS A 100 -5.07 -5.87 5.24
CA HIS A 100 -6.44 -6.21 4.88
C HIS A 100 -7.24 -5.04 4.33
N THR A 101 -6.83 -3.80 4.62
CA THR A 101 -7.53 -2.60 4.15
C THR A 101 -6.53 -1.55 3.70
N VAL A 102 -6.87 -0.79 2.66
CA VAL A 102 -6.05 0.30 2.14
C VAL A 102 -6.89 1.46 1.65
N GLN A 103 -6.48 2.67 2.01
CA GLN A 103 -7.07 3.93 1.53
C GLN A 103 -5.97 4.90 1.10
N ILE A 104 -6.15 5.54 -0.04
CA ILE A 104 -5.20 6.52 -0.55
C ILE A 104 -5.84 7.91 -0.53
N THR A 105 -5.13 8.87 0.05
CA THR A 105 -5.57 10.25 0.14
C THR A 105 -4.51 11.22 -0.39
N ALA A 106 -4.91 12.46 -0.59
CA ALA A 106 -3.94 13.55 -0.76
C ALA A 106 -3.20 13.78 0.57
N ALA A 107 -1.96 14.24 0.50
CA ALA A 107 -1.08 14.38 1.67
C ALA A 107 -1.62 15.32 2.77
N ASN A 108 -2.52 16.24 2.41
CA ASN A 108 -3.12 17.20 3.33
C ASN A 108 -4.34 16.67 4.10
N VAL A 109 -4.80 15.45 3.82
CA VAL A 109 -5.90 14.83 4.55
C VAL A 109 -5.39 14.34 5.92
N HIS A 110 -6.13 14.66 6.98
CA HIS A 110 -5.82 14.20 8.32
C HIS A 110 -6.09 12.71 8.48
N ASP A 111 -5.20 12.01 9.19
CA ASP A 111 -5.24 10.55 9.34
C ASP A 111 -6.52 10.10 10.05
N VAL A 112 -7.01 10.87 11.00
CA VAL A 112 -8.25 10.61 11.74
C VAL A 112 -9.49 10.53 10.83
N CYS A 113 -9.49 11.26 9.70
CA CYS A 113 -10.62 11.26 8.78
C CYS A 113 -10.79 9.93 8.03
N VAL A 114 -9.76 9.09 8.03
CA VAL A 114 -9.71 7.85 7.25
C VAL A 114 -9.80 6.62 8.15
N THR A 115 -9.73 6.79 9.47
CA THR A 115 -9.70 5.68 10.43
C THR A 115 -10.89 4.74 10.25
N ALA A 116 -12.10 5.28 10.10
CA ALA A 116 -13.32 4.47 9.95
C ALA A 116 -13.29 3.61 8.67
N ASP A 117 -12.67 4.10 7.58
CA ASP A 117 -12.57 3.38 6.32
C ASP A 117 -11.53 2.25 6.36
N LEU A 118 -10.65 2.23 7.37
CA LEU A 118 -9.62 1.21 7.54
C LEU A 118 -10.08 0.05 8.42
N LEU A 119 -11.16 0.22 9.15
CA LEU A 119 -11.69 -0.76 10.09
C LEU A 119 -12.85 -1.54 9.47
N THR A 120 -12.96 -2.80 9.83
CA THR A 120 -14.09 -3.66 9.42
C THR A 120 -15.28 -3.52 10.35
N GLY A 121 -15.07 -2.99 11.57
CA GLY A 121 -16.08 -2.83 12.61
C GLY A 121 -16.26 -4.06 13.52
N GLU A 122 -15.49 -5.11 13.27
CA GLU A 122 -15.50 -6.36 14.03
C GLU A 122 -14.23 -6.56 14.88
N GLU A 123 -13.34 -5.57 14.88
CA GLU A 123 -12.07 -5.64 15.61
C GLU A 123 -12.26 -5.59 17.12
N GLU A 124 -11.63 -6.51 17.84
CA GLU A 124 -11.55 -6.50 19.31
C GLU A 124 -10.63 -5.39 19.83
N GLN A 125 -9.55 -5.10 19.08
CA GLN A 125 -8.59 -4.04 19.40
C GLN A 125 -8.08 -3.35 18.14
N VAL A 126 -7.84 -2.03 18.28
CA VAL A 126 -7.24 -1.20 17.22
C VAL A 126 -6.01 -0.50 17.77
N TYR A 127 -4.90 -0.65 17.10
CA TYR A 127 -3.64 0.02 17.40
C TYR A 127 -3.39 1.10 16.35
N GLY A 128 -2.95 2.26 16.75
CA GLY A 128 -2.62 3.34 15.84
C GLY A 128 -1.74 4.39 16.49
N ASP A 129 -1.18 5.26 15.68
CA ASP A 129 -0.49 6.46 16.17
C ASP A 129 -1.52 7.46 16.73
N SER A 130 -1.05 8.43 17.50
CA SER A 130 -1.88 9.52 18.08
C SER A 130 -2.69 10.30 17.04
N GLY A 131 -2.27 10.26 15.78
CA GLY A 131 -3.00 10.84 14.64
C GLY A 131 -4.28 10.10 14.27
N TYR A 132 -4.44 8.83 14.67
CA TYR A 132 -5.61 7.99 14.38
C TYR A 132 -6.51 7.80 15.61
N LEU A 133 -5.89 7.62 16.76
CA LEU A 133 -6.59 7.36 18.02
C LEU A 133 -6.48 8.64 18.86
N GLY A 134 -7.55 9.37 19.04
CA GLY A 134 -7.55 10.51 19.97
C GLY A 134 -6.84 10.14 21.30
N ALA A 135 -6.39 11.13 22.07
CA ALA A 135 -5.39 11.09 23.14
C ALA A 135 -5.59 10.09 24.32
N GLU A 136 -6.01 8.85 24.06
CA GLU A 136 -6.04 7.79 25.05
C GLU A 136 -4.68 7.10 25.16
N LYS A 137 -4.04 7.30 26.31
CA LYS A 137 -2.75 6.70 26.70
C LYS A 137 -2.86 5.18 26.74
N ARG A 138 -2.21 4.47 25.82
CA ARG A 138 -1.95 3.02 25.96
C ARG A 138 -0.47 2.73 26.14
N ARG A 139 -0.20 1.63 26.87
CA ARG A 139 1.09 1.19 27.39
C ARG A 139 2.19 1.13 26.32
N GLU A 140 3.37 1.69 26.61
CA GLU A 140 4.43 1.93 25.63
C GLU A 140 5.14 0.67 25.09
N HIS A 141 5.10 -0.45 25.80
CA HIS A 141 5.87 -1.65 25.44
C HIS A 141 5.19 -2.53 24.36
N GLU A 142 3.87 -2.60 24.34
CA GLU A 142 3.11 -3.31 23.28
C GLU A 142 3.16 -2.55 21.94
N LYS A 143 3.33 -1.25 21.98
CA LYS A 143 3.38 -0.37 20.82
C LYS A 143 4.58 -0.64 19.90
N SER A 144 5.73 -1.09 20.41
CA SER A 144 6.95 -1.25 19.62
C SER A 144 6.91 -2.47 18.68
N SER A 145 6.47 -3.63 19.18
CA SER A 145 6.40 -4.84 18.35
C SER A 145 5.27 -4.76 17.29
N VAL A 146 4.16 -4.11 17.68
CA VAL A 146 3.01 -3.86 16.82
C VAL A 146 3.39 -2.92 15.67
N ARG A 147 4.08 -1.82 15.97
CA ARG A 147 4.59 -0.88 14.95
C ARG A 147 5.58 -1.51 13.97
N ALA A 148 6.45 -2.40 14.44
CA ALA A 148 7.41 -3.07 13.59
C ALA A 148 6.76 -3.84 12.43
N LYS A 149 5.57 -4.39 12.62
CA LYS A 149 4.83 -5.11 11.57
C LYS A 149 4.38 -4.18 10.43
N VAL A 150 3.83 -3.01 10.77
CA VAL A 150 3.42 -2.01 9.77
C VAL A 150 4.62 -1.42 9.05
N GLU A 151 5.69 -1.09 9.80
CA GLU A 151 6.93 -0.60 9.23
C GLU A 151 7.52 -1.61 8.23
N HIS A 152 7.37 -2.91 8.51
CA HIS A 152 7.79 -3.96 7.59
C HIS A 152 7.02 -3.94 6.27
N VAL A 153 5.70 -3.76 6.30
CA VAL A 153 4.88 -3.58 5.09
C VAL A 153 5.37 -2.36 4.30
N PHE A 154 5.60 -1.23 4.98
CA PHE A 154 6.11 -0.04 4.32
C PHE A 154 7.52 -0.21 3.77
N ALA A 155 8.37 -1.00 4.42
CA ALA A 155 9.68 -1.36 3.89
C ALA A 155 9.55 -2.21 2.61
N VAL A 156 8.65 -3.19 2.57
CA VAL A 156 8.37 -3.96 1.33
C VAL A 156 7.90 -3.02 0.23
N LEU A 157 6.93 -2.15 0.50
CA LEU A 157 6.39 -1.21 -0.48
C LEU A 157 7.46 -0.26 -1.02
N LYS A 158 8.25 0.36 -0.14
CA LYS A 158 9.21 1.42 -0.50
C LYS A 158 10.57 0.90 -0.96
N LEU A 159 11.06 -0.21 -0.40
CA LEU A 159 12.40 -0.72 -0.68
C LEU A 159 12.36 -1.84 -1.71
N GLN A 160 11.56 -2.88 -1.50
CA GLN A 160 11.52 -4.03 -2.41
C GLN A 160 10.74 -3.69 -3.68
N LEU A 161 9.53 -3.11 -3.56
CA LEU A 161 8.70 -2.70 -4.70
C LEU A 161 9.05 -1.29 -5.23
N ARG A 162 10.03 -0.62 -4.63
CA ARG A 162 10.59 0.68 -5.04
C ARG A 162 9.56 1.80 -5.25
N TYR A 163 8.51 1.79 -4.44
CA TYR A 163 7.43 2.78 -4.56
C TYR A 163 7.56 3.91 -3.53
N ARG A 164 8.63 4.70 -3.63
CA ARG A 164 8.86 5.89 -2.79
C ARG A 164 8.26 7.15 -3.39
N LYS A 165 8.14 7.21 -4.72
CA LYS A 165 7.72 8.40 -5.46
C LYS A 165 6.71 8.02 -6.54
N THR A 166 5.68 8.85 -6.68
CA THR A 166 4.66 8.64 -7.71
C THR A 166 5.21 8.91 -9.10
N ARG A 167 4.79 8.09 -10.07
CA ARG A 167 5.11 8.30 -11.50
C ARG A 167 3.91 8.81 -12.28
N TYR A 168 2.71 8.65 -11.74
CA TYR A 168 1.46 9.01 -12.40
C TYR A 168 0.75 10.13 -11.66
N ARG A 169 0.02 10.98 -12.38
CA ARG A 169 -0.81 12.02 -11.79
C ARG A 169 -2.22 11.50 -11.55
N GLY A 170 -2.86 11.96 -10.47
CA GLY A 170 -4.25 11.68 -10.14
C GLY A 170 -4.43 10.56 -9.11
N LEU A 171 -5.36 10.79 -8.18
CA LEU A 171 -5.61 9.91 -7.03
C LEU A 171 -5.99 8.49 -7.47
N GLN A 172 -6.91 8.35 -8.43
CA GLN A 172 -7.36 7.05 -8.92
C GLN A 172 -6.21 6.15 -9.41
N LYS A 173 -5.22 6.73 -10.13
CA LYS A 173 -4.07 5.98 -10.62
C LYS A 173 -3.13 5.55 -9.50
N GLN A 174 -3.05 6.37 -8.44
CA GLN A 174 -2.26 6.03 -7.26
C GLN A 174 -2.95 4.94 -6.45
N THR A 175 -4.26 5.06 -6.22
CA THR A 175 -5.08 4.03 -5.56
C THR A 175 -4.92 2.69 -6.25
N ALA A 176 -5.14 2.64 -7.56
CA ALA A 176 -4.97 1.41 -8.34
C ALA A 176 -3.56 0.83 -8.23
N LYS A 177 -2.52 1.68 -8.31
CA LYS A 177 -1.12 1.24 -8.19
C LYS A 177 -0.82 0.66 -6.82
N VAL A 178 -1.25 1.33 -5.74
CA VAL A 178 -0.98 0.87 -4.38
C VAL A 178 -1.73 -0.42 -4.08
N ASN A 179 -2.97 -0.59 -4.54
CA ASN A 179 -3.71 -1.84 -4.38
C ASN A 179 -2.94 -3.05 -4.96
N ILE A 180 -2.42 -2.94 -6.19
CA ILE A 180 -1.60 -4.01 -6.78
C ILE A 180 -0.33 -4.26 -5.96
N LEU A 181 0.36 -3.20 -5.55
CA LEU A 181 1.61 -3.34 -4.81
C LEU A 181 1.40 -3.96 -3.43
N LEU A 182 0.29 -3.65 -2.75
CA LEU A 182 -0.04 -4.25 -1.45
C LEU A 182 -0.54 -5.69 -1.61
N ALA A 183 -1.26 -6.02 -2.69
CA ALA A 183 -1.57 -7.41 -3.01
C ALA A 183 -0.28 -8.25 -3.18
N LEU A 184 0.69 -7.73 -3.94
CA LEU A 184 2.00 -8.38 -4.10
C LEU A 184 2.79 -8.43 -2.78
N ALA A 185 2.75 -7.37 -1.97
CA ALA A 185 3.40 -7.35 -0.66
C ALA A 185 2.82 -8.43 0.26
N ASN A 186 1.50 -8.58 0.30
CA ASN A 186 0.84 -9.63 1.07
C ASN A 186 1.29 -11.03 0.64
N LEU A 187 1.36 -11.30 -0.67
CA LEU A 187 1.84 -12.58 -1.18
C LEU A 187 3.31 -12.84 -0.81
N LEU A 188 4.17 -11.81 -0.91
CA LEU A 188 5.57 -11.90 -0.52
C LEU A 188 5.77 -12.12 0.98
N LEU A 189 4.91 -11.54 1.81
CA LEU A 189 4.95 -11.66 3.27
C LEU A 189 4.36 -13.01 3.73
N ALA A 190 3.29 -13.49 3.08
CA ALA A 190 2.66 -14.76 3.40
C ALA A 190 3.53 -15.97 3.04
N ASP A 191 4.42 -15.85 2.05
CA ASP A 191 5.34 -16.93 1.64
C ASP A 191 6.57 -17.04 2.57
N ARG A 192 6.78 -16.11 3.48
CA ARG A 192 7.85 -16.22 4.46
C ARG A 192 7.42 -17.16 5.58
N PRO A 193 8.22 -18.18 5.91
CA PRO A 193 7.97 -18.95 7.12
C PRO A 193 7.92 -17.94 8.29
N CYS A 194 6.84 -17.97 9.05
CA CYS A 194 6.69 -17.14 10.24
C CYS A 194 7.98 -17.24 11.05
N LEU A 195 8.67 -16.14 11.23
CA LEU A 195 9.66 -15.97 12.27
C LEU A 195 8.89 -15.90 13.60
N THR A 196 8.31 -17.05 13.97
CA THR A 196 7.87 -17.30 15.34
C THR A 196 9.12 -17.55 16.14
N ALA A 197 9.61 -16.55 16.79
CA ALA A 197 10.52 -16.64 17.91
C ALA A 197 9.95 -15.84 19.07
#